data_d3999d890972e8083ecdcd6b50079638
#
_entry.id   d3999d890972e8083ecdcd6b50079638
#
_cell.length_a   1.000
_cell.length_b   1.000
_cell.length_c   1.000
_cell.angle_alpha   90.00
_cell.angle_beta   90.00
_cell.angle_gamma   90.00
#
_symmetry.space_group_name_H-M   'P 1'
#
loop_
_entity.id
_entity.type
_entity.pdbx_description
1 polymer ?
#
loop_
_entity_poly.entity_id
_entity_poly.type
_entity_poly.pdbx_seq_one_letter_code
_entity_poly.pdbx_strand_id
1 'polypeptide(L)'
;MKIRNIFTAAALAVVIAAGSARAAEPAAPATLFEYPSVPDKLTKPAMRANFMVEHLWDKCDLEKTAVTDLAAFHNTFTDYLSFFALADKAVVEKSIKKYVERVAKNPTNLNLTVGILHSDVLNLRSQYCSDEVYTMFADNIAAAKKVDKALKAKLQAQAAVLANSAVGATVADFPLRQSPAGAASLYGLTAGTTILFFNSDGCVDCSIYKVRLSASIAASSLIKEGHLRIVSVYGGDPAAVESKLATEPADWEVACIDTAAYDQRLRPAVYVLDSDKKI
;
A
#
# COMPACT_ATOMS: atom_id res chain seq x y z
N MET A 1 20.71 24.90 17.30
CA MET A 1 22.02 25.14 16.65
C MET A 1 21.83 24.89 15.14
N LYS A 2 21.81 25.98 14.35
CA LYS A 2 21.55 25.93 12.88
C LYS A 2 22.87 25.71 12.17
N ILE A 3 23.02 24.65 11.42
CA ILE A 3 24.16 24.41 10.51
C ILE A 3 23.72 24.88 9.11
N ARG A 4 24.30 25.99 8.66
CA ARG A 4 24.17 26.49 7.28
C ARG A 4 25.28 25.88 6.45
N ASN A 5 24.92 25.07 5.44
CA ASN A 5 25.86 24.62 4.42
C ASN A 5 25.93 25.69 3.32
N ILE A 6 27.12 26.25 3.19
CA ILE A 6 27.51 27.16 2.10
C ILE A 6 28.18 26.27 1.04
N PHE A 7 27.53 26.08 -0.12
CA PHE A 7 28.20 25.59 -1.31
C PHE A 7 28.50 26.74 -2.26
N THR A 8 29.77 27.06 -2.36
CA THR A 8 30.33 27.99 -3.34
C THR A 8 30.34 27.34 -4.72
N ALA A 9 29.58 27.88 -5.66
CA ALA A 9 29.62 27.49 -7.06
C ALA A 9 30.81 28.18 -7.75
N ALA A 10 31.78 27.39 -8.20
CA ALA A 10 32.79 27.84 -9.14
C ALA A 10 32.26 27.69 -10.57
N ALA A 11 31.97 28.79 -11.24
CA ALA A 11 31.58 28.80 -12.64
C ALA A 11 32.81 28.67 -13.51
N LEU A 12 32.94 27.52 -14.24
CA LEU A 12 33.90 27.39 -15.32
C LEU A 12 33.14 27.56 -16.65
N ALA A 13 33.30 28.70 -17.26
CA ALA A 13 32.75 28.99 -18.57
C ALA A 13 33.63 28.33 -19.65
N VAL A 14 33.17 27.23 -20.26
CA VAL A 14 33.72 26.72 -21.50
C VAL A 14 32.77 27.06 -22.63
N VAL A 15 33.17 28.04 -23.43
CA VAL A 15 32.50 28.39 -24.68
C VAL A 15 32.90 27.36 -25.73
N ILE A 16 32.01 26.39 -26.04
CA ILE A 16 32.14 25.57 -27.24
C ILE A 16 30.98 25.96 -28.17
N ALA A 17 31.34 26.65 -29.25
CA ALA A 17 30.46 26.83 -30.38
C ALA A 17 30.32 25.48 -31.11
N ALA A 18 29.17 24.81 -30.92
CA ALA A 18 28.78 23.65 -31.66
C ALA A 18 27.27 23.77 -31.97
N GLY A 19 26.94 23.55 -33.23
CA GLY A 19 25.61 23.74 -33.79
C GLY A 19 24.50 23.16 -32.96
N SER A 20 23.42 23.91 -32.83
CA SER A 20 22.19 23.59 -32.12
C SER A 20 21.50 22.37 -32.71
N ALA A 21 21.94 21.17 -32.36
CA ALA A 21 21.07 20.04 -32.34
C ALA A 21 20.11 20.26 -31.16
N ARG A 22 18.93 20.83 -31.47
CA ARG A 22 17.81 20.93 -30.55
C ARG A 22 17.47 19.49 -30.17
N ALA A 23 17.85 19.06 -28.96
CA ALA A 23 17.40 17.78 -28.43
C ALA A 23 15.88 17.78 -28.58
N ALA A 24 15.34 16.81 -29.30
CA ALA A 24 13.89 16.66 -29.43
C ALA A 24 13.35 16.53 -27.99
N GLU A 25 12.45 17.42 -27.65
CA GLU A 25 11.71 17.35 -26.39
C GLU A 25 11.07 15.95 -26.34
N PRO A 26 11.23 15.16 -25.24
CA PRO A 26 10.67 13.82 -25.20
C PRO A 26 9.18 13.94 -25.49
N ALA A 27 8.72 13.18 -26.50
CA ALA A 27 7.32 13.17 -26.88
C ALA A 27 6.48 12.88 -25.63
N ALA A 28 5.42 13.66 -25.41
CA ALA A 28 4.49 13.42 -24.31
C ALA A 28 4.01 11.96 -24.38
N PRO A 29 3.90 11.25 -23.25
CA PRO A 29 3.46 9.86 -23.24
C PRO A 29 2.11 9.74 -23.93
N ALA A 30 1.97 8.72 -24.80
CA ALA A 30 0.74 8.48 -25.54
C ALA A 30 -0.42 8.25 -24.58
N THR A 31 -1.54 8.93 -24.79
CA THR A 31 -2.80 8.73 -24.08
C THR A 31 -3.78 7.96 -24.94
N LEU A 32 -4.72 7.23 -24.34
CA LEU A 32 -5.68 6.39 -25.05
C LEU A 32 -6.65 7.20 -25.93
N PHE A 33 -6.89 8.46 -25.56
CA PHE A 33 -7.74 9.42 -26.27
C PHE A 33 -7.38 10.84 -25.84
N GLU A 34 -7.91 11.82 -26.57
CA GLU A 34 -7.78 13.23 -26.20
C GLU A 34 -8.59 13.54 -24.93
N TYR A 35 -7.93 14.11 -23.93
CA TYR A 35 -8.57 14.44 -22.66
C TYR A 35 -9.61 15.55 -22.79
N PRO A 36 -10.61 15.59 -21.90
CA PRO A 36 -11.58 16.67 -21.89
C PRO A 36 -10.92 18.01 -21.53
N SER A 37 -11.26 19.06 -22.28
CA SER A 37 -10.81 20.42 -21.96
C SER A 37 -11.51 20.92 -20.72
N VAL A 38 -10.72 21.28 -19.69
CA VAL A 38 -11.26 21.83 -18.44
C VAL A 38 -11.77 23.25 -18.72
N PRO A 39 -13.06 23.58 -18.39
CA PRO A 39 -13.60 24.91 -18.61
C PRO A 39 -12.81 26.01 -17.87
N ASP A 40 -12.55 27.13 -18.54
CA ASP A 40 -11.75 28.25 -17.99
C ASP A 40 -12.31 28.83 -16.69
N LYS A 41 -13.64 28.78 -16.51
CA LYS A 41 -14.33 29.20 -15.28
C LYS A 41 -13.94 28.38 -14.05
N LEU A 42 -13.37 27.19 -14.21
CA LEU A 42 -12.89 26.35 -13.12
C LEU A 42 -11.43 26.75 -12.80
N THR A 43 -11.26 27.73 -11.89
CA THR A 43 -9.97 28.29 -11.56
C THR A 43 -9.27 27.61 -10.39
N LYS A 44 -10.03 26.96 -9.47
CA LYS A 44 -9.47 26.30 -8.28
C LYS A 44 -8.96 24.91 -8.64
N PRO A 45 -7.76 24.50 -8.17
CA PRO A 45 -7.19 23.17 -8.45
C PRO A 45 -8.15 22.00 -8.15
N ALA A 46 -8.82 22.03 -7.00
CA ALA A 46 -9.78 20.98 -6.64
C ALA A 46 -10.96 20.89 -7.63
N MET A 47 -11.51 22.02 -8.08
CA MET A 47 -12.60 22.04 -9.06
C MET A 47 -12.15 21.49 -10.43
N ARG A 48 -10.93 21.75 -10.83
CA ARG A 48 -10.33 21.23 -12.07
C ARG A 48 -10.10 19.72 -11.95
N ALA A 49 -9.58 19.27 -10.80
CA ALA A 49 -9.40 17.84 -10.52
C ALA A 49 -10.75 17.11 -10.49
N ASN A 50 -11.76 17.63 -9.83
CA ASN A 50 -13.12 17.08 -9.82
C ASN A 50 -13.65 16.90 -11.25
N PHE A 51 -13.50 17.93 -12.07
CA PHE A 51 -13.93 17.87 -13.47
C PHE A 51 -13.20 16.75 -14.24
N MET A 52 -11.88 16.65 -14.08
CA MET A 52 -11.10 15.59 -14.74
C MET A 52 -11.52 14.21 -14.25
N VAL A 53 -11.68 14.03 -12.94
CA VAL A 53 -12.13 12.74 -12.35
C VAL A 53 -13.51 12.33 -12.87
N GLU A 54 -14.45 13.28 -13.04
CA GLU A 54 -15.80 12.97 -13.50
C GLU A 54 -15.87 12.67 -15.00
N HIS A 55 -15.02 13.32 -15.81
CA HIS A 55 -15.20 13.38 -17.28
C HIS A 55 -14.08 12.68 -18.08
N LEU A 56 -12.97 12.29 -17.46
CA LEU A 56 -11.84 11.70 -18.20
C LEU A 56 -12.28 10.57 -19.12
N TRP A 57 -13.07 9.65 -18.62
CA TRP A 57 -13.49 8.44 -19.32
C TRP A 57 -14.72 8.59 -20.20
N ASP A 58 -15.31 9.79 -20.35
CA ASP A 58 -16.56 9.97 -21.09
C ASP A 58 -16.45 9.63 -22.58
N LYS A 59 -15.28 9.87 -23.20
CA LYS A 59 -15.00 9.56 -24.62
C LYS A 59 -14.52 8.12 -24.86
N CYS A 60 -14.26 7.33 -23.83
CA CYS A 60 -13.71 5.98 -23.96
C CYS A 60 -14.83 4.93 -23.94
N ASP A 61 -14.86 4.04 -24.95
CA ASP A 61 -15.76 2.88 -24.91
C ASP A 61 -15.13 1.71 -24.15
N LEU A 62 -15.24 1.75 -22.82
CA LEU A 62 -14.74 0.70 -21.93
C LEU A 62 -15.55 -0.59 -21.98
N GLU A 63 -16.78 -0.54 -22.51
CA GLU A 63 -17.77 -1.61 -22.38
C GLU A 63 -17.70 -2.60 -23.55
N LYS A 64 -17.58 -2.11 -24.77
CA LYS A 64 -17.74 -2.90 -26.00
C LYS A 64 -16.39 -3.20 -26.67
N THR A 65 -15.50 -2.21 -26.65
CA THR A 65 -14.22 -2.30 -27.37
C THR A 65 -13.10 -2.69 -26.41
N ALA A 66 -12.42 -3.79 -26.71
CA ALA A 66 -11.22 -4.17 -25.96
C ALA A 66 -10.07 -3.20 -26.27
N VAL A 67 -9.41 -2.71 -25.24
CA VAL A 67 -8.23 -1.87 -25.38
C VAL A 67 -7.06 -2.71 -25.91
N THR A 68 -6.40 -2.20 -26.94
CA THR A 68 -5.24 -2.85 -27.58
C THR A 68 -3.92 -2.13 -27.30
N ASP A 69 -3.94 -0.81 -27.11
CA ASP A 69 -2.77 -0.03 -26.68
C ASP A 69 -2.65 -0.04 -25.17
N LEU A 70 -1.87 -1.00 -24.65
CA LEU A 70 -1.69 -1.21 -23.22
C LEU A 70 -0.91 -0.06 -22.56
N ALA A 71 0.05 0.53 -23.29
CA ALA A 71 0.85 1.63 -22.76
C ALA A 71 0.01 2.91 -22.62
N ALA A 72 -0.76 3.24 -23.66
CA ALA A 72 -1.66 4.38 -23.61
C ALA A 72 -2.76 4.20 -22.56
N PHE A 73 -3.27 2.97 -22.36
CA PHE A 73 -4.24 2.68 -21.30
C PHE A 73 -3.64 2.88 -19.91
N HIS A 74 -2.43 2.33 -19.67
CA HIS A 74 -1.71 2.50 -18.41
C HIS A 74 -1.48 3.99 -18.10
N ASN A 75 -0.96 4.75 -19.06
CA ASN A 75 -0.72 6.19 -18.90
C ASN A 75 -2.02 6.93 -18.58
N THR A 76 -3.09 6.68 -19.33
CA THR A 76 -4.40 7.32 -19.09
C THR A 76 -4.97 6.96 -17.73
N PHE A 77 -4.80 5.71 -17.27
CA PHE A 77 -5.28 5.28 -15.96
C PHE A 77 -4.46 5.90 -14.83
N THR A 78 -3.14 5.98 -14.95
CA THR A 78 -2.27 6.63 -13.96
C THR A 78 -2.49 8.15 -13.91
N ASP A 79 -2.78 8.79 -15.05
CA ASP A 79 -3.22 10.20 -15.08
C ASP A 79 -4.56 10.37 -14.33
N TYR A 80 -5.50 9.45 -14.52
CA TYR A 80 -6.76 9.45 -13.76
C TYR A 80 -6.51 9.38 -12.26
N LEU A 81 -5.63 8.47 -11.81
CA LEU A 81 -5.26 8.35 -10.40
C LEU A 81 -4.58 9.63 -9.86
N SER A 82 -3.79 10.32 -10.69
CA SER A 82 -3.06 11.53 -10.28
C SER A 82 -3.98 12.67 -9.84
N PHE A 83 -5.21 12.74 -10.39
CA PHE A 83 -6.18 13.76 -10.00
C PHE A 83 -6.81 13.50 -8.64
N PHE A 84 -6.77 12.27 -8.11
CA PHE A 84 -7.45 11.90 -6.86
C PHE A 84 -6.93 12.66 -5.64
N ALA A 85 -5.62 12.98 -5.62
CA ALA A 85 -5.01 13.72 -4.51
C ALA A 85 -5.57 15.15 -4.33
N LEU A 86 -6.14 15.75 -5.37
CA LEU A 86 -6.70 17.10 -5.36
C LEU A 86 -8.23 17.13 -5.45
N ALA A 87 -8.86 16.00 -5.81
CA ALA A 87 -10.30 15.90 -5.97
C ALA A 87 -11.01 15.62 -4.64
N ASP A 88 -12.27 16.01 -4.56
CA ASP A 88 -13.12 15.68 -3.42
C ASP A 88 -13.36 14.17 -3.36
N LYS A 89 -13.23 13.56 -2.19
CA LYS A 89 -13.39 12.12 -1.98
C LYS A 89 -14.71 11.58 -2.54
N ALA A 90 -15.82 12.27 -2.31
CA ALA A 90 -17.12 11.85 -2.82
C ALA A 90 -17.20 11.83 -4.36
N VAL A 91 -16.45 12.73 -5.03
CA VAL A 91 -16.32 12.76 -6.49
C VAL A 91 -15.53 11.56 -6.98
N VAL A 92 -14.42 11.25 -6.30
CA VAL A 92 -13.58 10.07 -6.61
C VAL A 92 -14.38 8.78 -6.46
N GLU A 93 -15.07 8.59 -5.33
CA GLU A 93 -15.92 7.41 -5.06
C GLU A 93 -16.98 7.20 -6.16
N LYS A 94 -17.70 8.25 -6.51
CA LYS A 94 -18.72 8.21 -7.58
C LYS A 94 -18.12 7.90 -8.94
N SER A 95 -16.97 8.48 -9.25
CA SER A 95 -16.27 8.25 -10.53
C SER A 95 -15.72 6.82 -10.63
N ILE A 96 -15.10 6.29 -9.59
CA ILE A 96 -14.65 4.90 -9.54
C ILE A 96 -15.83 3.95 -9.77
N LYS A 97 -16.94 4.18 -9.09
CA LYS A 97 -18.17 3.37 -9.29
C LYS A 97 -18.63 3.40 -10.74
N LYS A 98 -18.77 4.58 -11.35
CA LYS A 98 -19.16 4.75 -12.78
C LYS A 98 -18.17 4.04 -13.70
N TYR A 99 -16.87 4.17 -13.45
CA TYR A 99 -15.83 3.50 -14.22
C TYR A 99 -15.96 1.97 -14.14
N VAL A 100 -16.07 1.42 -12.92
CA VAL A 100 -16.19 -0.03 -12.70
C VAL A 100 -17.46 -0.59 -13.31
N GLU A 101 -18.61 0.09 -13.20
CA GLU A 101 -19.88 -0.32 -13.83
C GLU A 101 -19.76 -0.48 -15.35
N ARG A 102 -18.87 0.30 -15.97
CA ARG A 102 -18.59 0.24 -17.42
C ARG A 102 -17.59 -0.84 -17.75
N VAL A 103 -16.40 -0.80 -17.12
CA VAL A 103 -15.30 -1.72 -17.45
C VAL A 103 -15.62 -3.18 -17.09
N ALA A 104 -16.46 -3.43 -16.09
CA ALA A 104 -16.90 -4.77 -15.68
C ALA A 104 -17.72 -5.50 -16.76
N LYS A 105 -18.19 -4.81 -17.81
CA LYS A 105 -18.88 -5.41 -18.95
C LYS A 105 -17.91 -6.01 -19.98
N ASN A 106 -16.63 -5.63 -19.94
CA ASN A 106 -15.58 -6.13 -20.81
C ASN A 106 -14.48 -6.81 -19.98
N PRO A 107 -14.40 -8.15 -19.97
CA PRO A 107 -13.41 -8.87 -19.16
C PRO A 107 -11.95 -8.51 -19.47
N THR A 108 -11.62 -8.19 -20.72
CA THR A 108 -10.27 -7.79 -21.12
C THR A 108 -9.88 -6.47 -20.46
N ASN A 109 -10.72 -5.45 -20.57
CA ASN A 109 -10.47 -4.13 -19.98
C ASN A 109 -10.47 -4.19 -18.45
N LEU A 110 -11.33 -5.01 -17.86
CA LEU A 110 -11.34 -5.24 -16.41
C LEU A 110 -10.02 -5.86 -15.94
N ASN A 111 -9.51 -6.88 -16.65
CA ASN A 111 -8.24 -7.51 -16.31
C ASN A 111 -7.06 -6.53 -16.42
N LEU A 112 -7.05 -5.66 -17.42
CA LEU A 112 -6.06 -4.58 -17.54
C LEU A 112 -6.13 -3.62 -16.34
N THR A 113 -7.34 -3.20 -15.98
CA THR A 113 -7.57 -2.38 -14.79
C THR A 113 -7.03 -3.05 -13.53
N VAL A 114 -7.37 -4.32 -13.30
CA VAL A 114 -6.88 -5.09 -12.14
C VAL A 114 -5.36 -5.22 -12.16
N GLY A 115 -4.75 -5.38 -13.35
CA GLY A 115 -3.30 -5.38 -13.51
C GLY A 115 -2.68 -4.08 -12.97
N ILE A 116 -3.21 -2.92 -13.35
CA ILE A 116 -2.72 -1.61 -12.88
C ILE A 116 -2.99 -1.42 -11.38
N LEU A 117 -4.13 -1.87 -10.86
CA LEU A 117 -4.38 -1.83 -9.41
C LEU A 117 -3.31 -2.58 -8.63
N HIS A 118 -2.82 -3.71 -9.14
CA HIS A 118 -1.74 -4.46 -8.49
C HIS A 118 -0.36 -3.84 -8.70
N SER A 119 -0.04 -3.37 -9.91
CA SER A 119 1.29 -2.84 -10.23
C SER A 119 1.55 -1.44 -9.67
N ASP A 120 0.49 -0.62 -9.55
CA ASP A 120 0.62 0.79 -9.20
C ASP A 120 -0.08 1.15 -7.89
N VAL A 121 -1.31 0.70 -7.67
CA VAL A 121 -2.08 1.14 -6.49
C VAL A 121 -1.74 0.32 -5.24
N LEU A 122 -1.35 -0.95 -5.35
CA LEU A 122 -0.85 -1.77 -4.25
C LEU A 122 0.66 -1.73 -4.06
N ASN A 123 1.41 -1.22 -5.04
CA ASN A 123 2.86 -1.22 -5.02
C ASN A 123 3.39 -0.08 -4.14
N LEU A 124 4.00 -0.41 -3.01
CA LEU A 124 4.55 0.58 -2.06
C LEU A 124 5.65 1.48 -2.65
N ARG A 125 6.20 1.15 -3.82
CA ARG A 125 7.18 1.98 -4.55
C ARG A 125 6.53 2.88 -5.58
N SER A 126 5.25 2.73 -5.84
CA SER A 126 4.50 3.55 -6.78
C SER A 126 4.06 4.86 -6.12
N GLN A 127 4.13 5.96 -6.85
CA GLN A 127 3.57 7.25 -6.42
C GLN A 127 2.03 7.23 -6.33
N TYR A 128 1.39 6.23 -6.92
CA TYR A 128 -0.06 6.03 -6.88
C TYR A 128 -0.50 5.04 -5.80
N CYS A 129 0.42 4.58 -4.94
CA CYS A 129 0.09 3.63 -3.89
C CYS A 129 -0.95 4.21 -2.92
N SER A 130 -2.09 3.52 -2.83
CA SER A 130 -3.18 3.92 -1.93
C SER A 130 -4.08 2.73 -1.61
N ASP A 131 -4.04 2.27 -0.38
CA ASP A 131 -4.89 1.18 0.11
C ASP A 131 -6.37 1.56 0.06
N GLU A 132 -6.69 2.83 0.31
CA GLU A 132 -8.06 3.34 0.23
C GLU A 132 -8.60 3.28 -1.21
N VAL A 133 -7.82 3.75 -2.19
CA VAL A 133 -8.21 3.70 -3.61
C VAL A 133 -8.35 2.25 -4.07
N TYR A 134 -7.41 1.37 -3.69
CA TYR A 134 -7.53 -0.06 -4.01
C TYR A 134 -8.83 -0.65 -3.48
N THR A 135 -9.16 -0.39 -2.22
CA THR A 135 -10.39 -0.89 -1.59
C THR A 135 -11.64 -0.38 -2.29
N MET A 136 -11.69 0.90 -2.66
CA MET A 136 -12.80 1.46 -3.45
C MET A 136 -13.01 0.71 -4.76
N PHE A 137 -11.94 0.42 -5.50
CA PHE A 137 -12.05 -0.38 -6.74
C PHE A 137 -12.48 -1.82 -6.45
N ALA A 138 -11.86 -2.48 -5.48
CA ALA A 138 -12.15 -3.87 -5.12
C ALA A 138 -13.61 -4.07 -4.73
N ASP A 139 -14.16 -3.19 -3.90
CA ASP A 139 -15.56 -3.25 -3.46
C ASP A 139 -16.53 -3.05 -4.62
N ASN A 140 -16.27 -2.08 -5.51
CA ASN A 140 -17.11 -1.85 -6.67
C ASN A 140 -17.04 -3.01 -7.67
N ILE A 141 -15.86 -3.61 -7.89
CA ILE A 141 -15.70 -4.80 -8.74
C ILE A 141 -16.42 -6.01 -8.12
N ALA A 142 -16.33 -6.19 -6.81
CA ALA A 142 -17.02 -7.25 -6.10
C ALA A 142 -18.55 -7.11 -6.19
N ALA A 143 -19.08 -5.90 -6.16
CA ALA A 143 -20.49 -5.61 -6.32
C ALA A 143 -21.01 -5.79 -7.76
N ALA A 144 -20.14 -5.72 -8.78
CA ALA A 144 -20.52 -5.80 -10.18
C ALA A 144 -21.07 -7.21 -10.56
N LYS A 145 -22.19 -7.28 -11.30
CA LYS A 145 -22.91 -8.55 -11.55
C LYS A 145 -22.17 -9.53 -12.46
N LYS A 146 -21.43 -9.03 -13.48
CA LYS A 146 -20.82 -9.85 -14.56
C LYS A 146 -19.36 -10.18 -14.35
N VAL A 147 -18.83 -10.02 -13.15
CA VAL A 147 -17.43 -10.31 -12.84
C VAL A 147 -17.30 -11.73 -12.30
N ASP A 148 -16.23 -12.40 -12.69
CA ASP A 148 -15.90 -13.76 -12.24
C ASP A 148 -15.81 -13.85 -10.71
N LYS A 149 -16.31 -14.94 -10.14
CA LYS A 149 -16.38 -15.14 -8.69
C LYS A 149 -14.99 -15.29 -8.05
N ALA A 150 -14.04 -15.92 -8.74
CA ALA A 150 -12.69 -16.10 -8.20
C ALA A 150 -11.94 -14.76 -8.16
N LEU A 151 -12.12 -13.92 -9.20
CA LEU A 151 -11.57 -12.57 -9.21
C LEU A 151 -12.14 -11.73 -8.07
N LYS A 152 -13.46 -11.75 -7.86
CA LYS A 152 -14.10 -11.05 -6.74
C LYS A 152 -13.54 -11.48 -5.40
N ALA A 153 -13.46 -12.80 -5.16
CA ALA A 153 -12.93 -13.36 -3.92
C ALA A 153 -11.48 -12.93 -3.68
N LYS A 154 -10.64 -12.94 -4.74
CA LYS A 154 -9.24 -12.49 -4.65
C LYS A 154 -9.14 -11.01 -4.25
N LEU A 155 -9.90 -10.13 -4.89
CA LEU A 155 -9.88 -8.69 -4.60
C LEU A 155 -10.40 -8.39 -3.18
N GLN A 156 -11.48 -9.07 -2.76
CA GLN A 156 -12.04 -8.93 -1.41
C GLN A 156 -11.08 -9.46 -0.33
N ALA A 157 -10.41 -10.58 -0.58
CA ALA A 157 -9.39 -11.10 0.34
C ALA A 157 -8.24 -10.08 0.53
N GLN A 158 -7.75 -9.48 -0.56
CA GLN A 158 -6.72 -8.45 -0.47
C GLN A 158 -7.22 -7.19 0.26
N ALA A 159 -8.44 -6.74 -0.02
CA ALA A 159 -9.03 -5.60 0.69
C ALA A 159 -9.20 -5.88 2.19
N ALA A 160 -9.57 -7.10 2.57
CA ALA A 160 -9.65 -7.53 3.97
C ALA A 160 -8.28 -7.49 4.66
N VAL A 161 -7.21 -7.95 4.00
CA VAL A 161 -5.83 -7.86 4.50
C VAL A 161 -5.44 -6.41 4.78
N LEU A 162 -5.76 -5.49 3.86
CA LEU A 162 -5.50 -4.06 4.05
C LEU A 162 -6.31 -3.49 5.23
N ALA A 163 -7.59 -3.85 5.34
CA ALA A 163 -8.44 -3.39 6.42
C ALA A 163 -7.97 -3.89 7.79
N ASN A 164 -7.54 -5.16 7.89
CA ASN A 164 -7.00 -5.74 9.12
C ASN A 164 -5.67 -5.10 9.55
N SER A 165 -4.98 -4.47 8.63
CA SER A 165 -3.65 -3.89 8.83
C SER A 165 -3.66 -2.36 8.90
N ALA A 166 -4.84 -1.75 8.78
CA ALA A 166 -4.99 -0.31 8.79
C ALA A 166 -4.82 0.27 10.20
N VAL A 167 -4.34 1.51 10.28
CA VAL A 167 -4.30 2.27 11.55
C VAL A 167 -5.70 2.38 12.13
N GLY A 168 -5.84 2.03 13.40
CA GLY A 168 -7.12 1.95 14.12
C GLY A 168 -7.82 0.59 14.04
N ALA A 169 -7.35 -0.34 13.22
CA ALA A 169 -7.87 -1.71 13.21
C ALA A 169 -7.51 -2.45 14.50
N THR A 170 -8.46 -3.20 15.05
CA THR A 170 -8.21 -4.06 16.22
C THR A 170 -7.70 -5.40 15.75
N VAL A 171 -6.53 -5.80 16.26
CA VAL A 171 -5.95 -7.11 15.99
C VAL A 171 -6.74 -8.18 16.74
N ALA A 172 -7.15 -9.25 16.06
CA ALA A 172 -7.84 -10.36 16.69
C ALA A 172 -6.95 -11.07 17.71
N ASP A 173 -7.54 -11.60 18.79
CA ASP A 173 -6.80 -12.39 19.77
C ASP A 173 -6.27 -13.68 19.16
N PHE A 174 -5.08 -14.08 19.60
CA PHE A 174 -4.44 -15.34 19.19
C PHE A 174 -3.58 -15.91 20.32
N PRO A 175 -3.42 -17.25 20.38
CA PRO A 175 -2.61 -17.88 21.42
C PRO A 175 -1.11 -17.60 21.24
N LEU A 176 -0.40 -17.45 22.34
CA LEU A 176 1.04 -17.40 22.40
C LEU A 176 1.62 -18.80 22.56
N ARG A 177 2.74 -19.08 21.86
CA ARG A 177 3.50 -20.33 22.00
C ARG A 177 4.49 -20.27 23.15
N GLN A 178 5.06 -19.11 23.34
CA GLN A 178 5.96 -18.80 24.43
C GLN A 178 5.63 -17.40 24.95
N SER A 179 5.57 -17.24 26.28
CA SER A 179 5.31 -15.96 26.90
C SER A 179 6.12 -15.81 28.18
N PRO A 180 7.22 -15.05 28.17
CA PRO A 180 7.94 -14.65 29.37
C PRO A 180 7.07 -13.87 30.36
N ALA A 181 6.05 -13.17 29.88
CA ALA A 181 5.06 -12.47 30.72
C ALA A 181 4.01 -13.42 31.34
N GLY A 182 4.00 -14.71 30.96
CA GLY A 182 3.01 -15.69 31.45
C GLY A 182 1.62 -15.54 30.85
N ALA A 183 1.44 -14.77 29.78
CA ALA A 183 0.17 -14.61 29.09
C ALA A 183 -0.14 -15.80 28.19
N ALA A 184 -1.41 -16.23 28.13
CA ALA A 184 -1.84 -17.30 27.25
C ALA A 184 -2.12 -16.84 25.81
N SER A 185 -2.46 -15.57 25.63
CA SER A 185 -2.82 -14.99 24.33
C SER A 185 -2.38 -13.52 24.23
N LEU A 186 -2.51 -12.94 23.02
CA LEU A 186 -2.23 -11.52 22.78
C LEU A 186 -3.02 -10.61 23.75
N TYR A 187 -4.29 -10.93 24.01
CA TYR A 187 -5.14 -10.11 24.88
C TYR A 187 -4.77 -10.25 26.35
N GLY A 188 -4.07 -11.31 26.74
CA GLY A 188 -3.51 -11.46 28.07
C GLY A 188 -2.29 -10.57 28.35
N LEU A 189 -1.70 -9.95 27.34
CA LEU A 189 -0.58 -9.01 27.49
C LEU A 189 -1.08 -7.64 27.97
N THR A 190 -0.65 -7.21 29.15
CA THR A 190 -1.14 -6.00 29.83
C THR A 190 -0.27 -4.76 29.62
N ALA A 191 0.66 -4.77 28.67
CA ALA A 191 1.51 -3.61 28.37
C ALA A 191 0.72 -2.48 27.69
N GLY A 192 1.17 -1.24 27.90
CA GLY A 192 0.63 -0.06 27.22
C GLY A 192 0.88 -0.08 25.70
N THR A 193 1.96 -0.74 25.28
CA THR A 193 2.33 -0.91 23.88
C THR A 193 2.72 -2.36 23.61
N THR A 194 2.25 -2.91 22.47
CA THR A 194 2.66 -4.22 21.99
C THR A 194 3.17 -4.09 20.55
N ILE A 195 4.36 -4.61 20.26
CA ILE A 195 4.91 -4.70 18.89
C ILE A 195 4.66 -6.12 18.38
N LEU A 196 3.99 -6.26 17.25
CA LEU A 196 3.95 -7.49 16.47
C LEU A 196 5.05 -7.43 15.41
N PHE A 197 6.01 -8.33 15.51
CA PHE A 197 7.14 -8.44 14.59
C PHE A 197 6.97 -9.69 13.74
N PHE A 198 6.59 -9.52 12.48
CA PHE A 198 6.33 -10.62 11.56
C PHE A 198 7.63 -11.15 10.94
N ASN A 199 7.90 -12.42 11.19
CA ASN A 199 9.06 -13.12 10.64
C ASN A 199 8.70 -13.81 9.32
N SER A 200 9.68 -13.88 8.41
CA SER A 200 9.58 -14.67 7.18
C SER A 200 10.85 -15.50 7.02
N ASP A 201 10.72 -16.74 6.56
CA ASP A 201 11.87 -17.59 6.31
C ASP A 201 12.75 -17.01 5.20
N GLY A 202 14.08 -17.06 5.39
CA GLY A 202 15.05 -16.50 4.47
C GLY A 202 15.10 -14.96 4.40
N CYS A 203 14.36 -14.26 5.27
CA CYS A 203 14.33 -12.80 5.31
C CYS A 203 15.56 -12.26 6.07
N VAL A 204 16.56 -11.80 5.33
CA VAL A 204 17.80 -11.20 5.92
C VAL A 204 17.46 -9.93 6.71
N ASP A 205 16.61 -9.06 6.16
CA ASP A 205 16.20 -7.83 6.84
C ASP A 205 15.47 -8.13 8.15
N CYS A 206 14.61 -9.15 8.19
CA CYS A 206 13.95 -9.57 9.43
C CYS A 206 14.98 -9.92 10.51
N SER A 207 16.04 -10.66 10.16
CA SER A 207 17.12 -11.01 11.10
C SER A 207 17.87 -9.77 11.58
N ILE A 208 18.20 -8.84 10.68
CA ILE A 208 18.90 -7.59 11.04
C ILE A 208 18.05 -6.73 11.98
N TYR A 209 16.78 -6.52 11.65
CA TYR A 209 15.88 -5.70 12.47
C TYR A 209 15.58 -6.37 13.82
N LYS A 210 15.45 -7.70 13.87
CA LYS A 210 15.31 -8.45 15.13
C LYS A 210 16.50 -8.20 16.04
N VAL A 211 17.73 -8.35 15.54
CA VAL A 211 18.97 -8.09 16.30
C VAL A 211 19.01 -6.64 16.79
N ARG A 212 18.69 -5.67 15.92
CA ARG A 212 18.69 -4.25 16.31
C ARG A 212 17.68 -3.96 17.42
N LEU A 213 16.48 -4.52 17.31
CA LEU A 213 15.42 -4.29 18.28
C LEU A 213 15.73 -4.98 19.62
N SER A 214 16.24 -6.23 19.59
CA SER A 214 16.62 -6.96 20.81
C SER A 214 17.85 -6.36 21.51
N ALA A 215 18.75 -5.71 20.78
CA ALA A 215 19.90 -5.00 21.34
C ALA A 215 19.58 -3.57 21.82
N SER A 216 18.36 -3.10 21.63
CA SER A 216 17.96 -1.74 22.03
C SER A 216 17.81 -1.63 23.55
N ILE A 217 18.67 -0.82 24.18
CA ILE A 217 18.59 -0.53 25.64
C ILE A 217 17.24 0.03 26.02
N ALA A 218 16.68 0.95 25.21
CA ALA A 218 15.38 1.55 25.46
C ALA A 218 14.26 0.50 25.42
N ALA A 219 14.25 -0.39 24.41
CA ALA A 219 13.26 -1.46 24.33
C ALA A 219 13.37 -2.41 25.53
N SER A 220 14.59 -2.83 25.90
CA SER A 220 14.81 -3.69 27.06
C SER A 220 14.37 -3.06 28.38
N SER A 221 14.58 -1.75 28.60
CA SER A 221 14.05 -1.05 29.78
C SER A 221 12.53 -1.06 29.81
N LEU A 222 11.88 -0.69 28.71
CA LEU A 222 10.41 -0.66 28.62
C LEU A 222 9.78 -2.05 28.82
N ILE A 223 10.44 -3.11 28.32
CA ILE A 223 9.98 -4.50 28.55
C ILE A 223 10.08 -4.86 30.03
N LYS A 224 11.23 -4.56 30.68
CA LYS A 224 11.43 -4.83 32.12
C LYS A 224 10.45 -4.07 33.00
N GLU A 225 10.12 -2.84 32.61
CA GLU A 225 9.15 -1.99 33.30
C GLU A 225 7.68 -2.38 33.00
N GLY A 226 7.44 -3.30 32.07
CA GLY A 226 6.10 -3.77 31.71
C GLY A 226 5.34 -2.82 30.78
N HIS A 227 5.98 -1.80 30.24
CA HIS A 227 5.36 -0.83 29.33
C HIS A 227 5.31 -1.30 27.88
N LEU A 228 6.22 -2.19 27.48
CA LEU A 228 6.33 -2.74 26.14
C LEU A 228 6.29 -4.27 26.17
N ARG A 229 5.61 -4.86 25.21
CA ARG A 229 5.76 -6.28 24.85
C ARG A 229 6.11 -6.38 23.36
N ILE A 230 6.92 -7.37 23.01
CA ILE A 230 7.26 -7.67 21.62
C ILE A 230 6.87 -9.12 21.35
N VAL A 231 6.02 -9.32 20.35
CA VAL A 231 5.58 -10.64 19.91
C VAL A 231 6.25 -10.96 18.58
N SER A 232 7.11 -11.95 18.59
CA SER A 232 7.71 -12.54 17.39
C SER A 232 6.65 -13.43 16.73
N VAL A 233 6.12 -12.98 15.59
CA VAL A 233 5.01 -13.63 14.89
C VAL A 233 5.53 -14.48 13.74
N TYR A 234 5.14 -15.74 13.70
CA TYR A 234 5.43 -16.69 12.64
C TYR A 234 4.15 -17.16 11.95
N GLY A 235 4.27 -17.48 10.66
CA GLY A 235 3.25 -18.19 9.90
C GLY A 235 3.65 -19.64 9.68
N GLY A 236 2.72 -20.44 9.15
CA GLY A 236 2.96 -21.81 8.71
C GLY A 236 2.74 -22.88 9.77
N ASP A 237 3.56 -23.93 9.73
CA ASP A 237 3.41 -25.08 10.63
C ASP A 237 3.86 -24.73 12.06
N PRO A 238 3.00 -24.86 13.07
CA PRO A 238 3.37 -24.68 14.46
C PRO A 238 4.54 -25.56 14.93
N ALA A 239 4.69 -26.77 14.41
CA ALA A 239 5.82 -27.64 14.76
C ALA A 239 7.16 -27.10 14.26
N ALA A 240 7.17 -26.42 13.10
CA ALA A 240 8.37 -25.75 12.61
C ALA A 240 8.77 -24.53 13.45
N VAL A 241 7.79 -23.84 14.05
CA VAL A 241 8.03 -22.70 14.95
C VAL A 241 8.65 -23.14 16.27
N GLU A 242 8.33 -24.32 16.78
CA GLU A 242 8.87 -24.89 18.00
C GLU A 242 10.42 -24.93 17.97
N SER A 243 11.00 -25.30 16.83
CA SER A 243 12.46 -25.34 16.66
C SER A 243 13.12 -23.95 16.70
N LYS A 244 12.36 -22.87 16.53
CA LYS A 244 12.84 -21.48 16.53
C LYS A 244 12.78 -20.82 17.92
N LEU A 245 12.01 -21.39 18.87
CA LEU A 245 11.83 -20.80 20.19
C LEU A 245 13.14 -20.56 20.93
N ALA A 246 14.09 -21.51 20.83
CA ALA A 246 15.40 -21.41 21.48
C ALA A 246 16.30 -20.28 20.91
N THR A 247 15.98 -19.75 19.72
CA THR A 247 16.75 -18.69 19.05
C THR A 247 16.08 -17.32 19.15
N GLU A 248 14.88 -17.25 19.73
CA GLU A 248 14.19 -15.99 19.98
C GLU A 248 14.80 -15.24 21.16
N PRO A 249 14.75 -13.90 21.19
CA PRO A 249 15.10 -13.13 22.38
C PRO A 249 14.30 -13.61 23.61
N ALA A 250 14.99 -13.83 24.72
CA ALA A 250 14.40 -14.47 25.91
C ALA A 250 13.27 -13.67 26.57
N ASP A 251 13.20 -12.37 26.29
CA ASP A 251 12.20 -11.44 26.79
C ASP A 251 11.05 -11.14 25.81
N TRP A 252 11.04 -11.83 24.65
CA TRP A 252 9.99 -11.69 23.64
C TRP A 252 8.95 -12.80 23.76
N GLU A 253 7.71 -12.44 23.48
CA GLU A 253 6.63 -13.38 23.24
C GLU A 253 6.77 -14.05 21.87
N VAL A 254 6.25 -15.25 21.70
CA VAL A 254 6.23 -15.94 20.39
C VAL A 254 4.83 -16.39 20.05
N ALA A 255 4.40 -16.15 18.82
CA ALA A 255 3.13 -16.62 18.29
C ALA A 255 3.30 -17.31 16.94
N CYS A 256 2.40 -18.25 16.64
CA CYS A 256 2.24 -18.85 15.32
C CYS A 256 0.78 -18.69 14.90
N ILE A 257 0.54 -17.90 13.84
CA ILE A 257 -0.81 -17.55 13.38
C ILE A 257 -0.91 -17.65 11.85
N ASP A 258 -2.10 -17.50 11.32
CA ASP A 258 -2.28 -17.25 9.88
C ASP A 258 -1.84 -15.81 9.55
N THR A 259 -0.60 -15.68 9.09
CA THR A 259 -0.02 -14.38 8.75
C THR A 259 -0.57 -13.81 7.44
N ALA A 260 -1.30 -14.59 6.63
CA ALA A 260 -1.92 -14.12 5.39
C ALA A 260 -3.07 -13.12 5.66
N ALA A 261 -3.58 -13.07 6.90
CA ALA A 261 -4.59 -12.11 7.31
C ALA A 261 -4.05 -10.66 7.45
N TYR A 262 -2.73 -10.48 7.43
CA TYR A 262 -2.06 -9.19 7.64
C TYR A 262 -1.21 -8.77 6.44
N ASP A 263 -1.09 -7.47 6.22
CA ASP A 263 -0.28 -6.92 5.13
C ASP A 263 1.22 -7.13 5.39
N GLN A 264 1.86 -7.87 4.51
CA GLN A 264 3.28 -8.18 4.55
C GLN A 264 4.02 -7.71 3.28
N ARG A 265 3.51 -6.65 2.62
CA ARG A 265 4.21 -6.04 1.48
C ARG A 265 5.58 -5.47 1.87
N LEU A 266 5.76 -5.07 3.13
CA LEU A 266 7.07 -4.78 3.75
C LEU A 266 7.58 -6.00 4.52
N ARG A 267 8.89 -6.19 4.55
CA ARG A 267 9.55 -7.25 5.33
C ARG A 267 10.76 -6.69 6.09
N PRO A 268 10.78 -6.80 7.43
CA PRO A 268 9.68 -7.31 8.26
C PRO A 268 8.45 -6.41 8.22
N ALA A 269 7.25 -6.99 8.32
CA ALA A 269 6.07 -6.23 8.69
C ALA A 269 6.08 -6.04 10.21
N VAL A 270 5.84 -4.82 10.66
CA VAL A 270 5.84 -4.47 12.08
C VAL A 270 4.60 -3.64 12.38
N TYR A 271 3.80 -4.09 13.34
CA TYR A 271 2.63 -3.37 13.82
C TYR A 271 2.82 -2.96 15.26
N VAL A 272 2.49 -1.73 15.58
CA VAL A 272 2.53 -1.19 16.94
C VAL A 272 1.10 -1.06 17.43
N LEU A 273 0.78 -1.78 18.49
CA LEU A 273 -0.56 -1.83 19.06
C LEU A 273 -0.60 -1.00 20.36
N ASP A 274 -1.71 -0.32 20.59
CA ASP A 274 -2.04 0.29 21.86
C ASP A 274 -2.51 -0.74 22.90
N SER A 275 -2.93 -0.27 24.08
CA SER A 275 -3.47 -1.12 25.16
C SER A 275 -4.74 -1.86 24.75
N ASP A 276 -5.54 -1.32 23.82
CA ASP A 276 -6.77 -1.91 23.31
C ASP A 276 -6.54 -2.85 22.11
N LYS A 277 -5.25 -3.13 21.81
CA LYS A 277 -4.81 -3.96 20.68
C LYS A 277 -5.19 -3.39 19.31
N LYS A 278 -5.26 -2.06 19.21
CA LYS A 278 -5.43 -1.34 17.93
C LYS A 278 -4.07 -0.94 17.36
N ILE A 279 -3.98 -1.07 16.03
CA ILE A 279 -2.80 -0.66 15.24
C ILE A 279 -2.68 0.86 15.24
#